data_fdf7c71f270888ad53adbd0f0713bd23
#
_entry.id   fdf7c71f270888ad53adbd0f0713bd23
#
_cell.length_a   1.000
_cell.length_b   1.000
_cell.length_c   1.000
_cell.angle_alpha   90.00
_cell.angle_beta   90.00
_cell.angle_gamma   90.00
#
_symmetry.space_group_name_H-M   'P 1'
#
loop_
_entity.id
_entity.type
_entity.pdbx_description
1 polymer ?
#
loop_
_entity_poly.entity_id
_entity_poly.type
_entity_poly.pdbx_seq_one_letter_code
_entity_poly.pdbx_strand_id
1 'polypeptide(L)'
;IGTGADNYAGNYDLAKAAMDLALGRGGDQAVGKKGDKILYYGGKSQQMEKNTRVKVRVKAHALRQILDTTDNVLVMGHKLADIDSFGSAIGIYTICRKLGKNVHIVINDVTSSVKPFMKRFIGKDEYPEDLFLLKEEAPEYVDAATVVIVVDVNKPQLTECPELLDKCKTIV
;
A
#
# COMPACT_ATOMS: atom_id res chain seq x y z
N ILE A 1 -11.54 -7.64 20.88
CA ILE A 1 -11.58 -9.11 21.10
C ILE A 1 -12.55 -9.38 22.25
N GLY A 2 -13.51 -10.32 22.08
CA GLY A 2 -14.45 -10.76 23.11
C GLY A 2 -14.27 -12.25 23.40
N THR A 3 -14.14 -12.60 24.68
CA THR A 3 -14.00 -14.00 25.12
C THR A 3 -14.60 -14.20 26.51
N GLY A 4 -14.90 -15.47 26.84
CA GLY A 4 -15.34 -15.85 28.19
C GLY A 4 -16.85 -15.74 28.42
N ALA A 5 -17.66 -15.63 27.38
CA ALA A 5 -19.10 -15.88 27.41
C ALA A 5 -19.39 -17.36 27.14
N ASP A 6 -20.56 -17.82 27.51
CA ASP A 6 -20.97 -19.24 27.41
C ASP A 6 -21.23 -19.71 25.96
N ASN A 7 -21.37 -18.77 25.02
CA ASN A 7 -21.65 -19.06 23.63
C ASN A 7 -21.04 -18.03 22.68
N TYR A 8 -21.11 -18.31 21.36
CA TYR A 8 -20.55 -17.43 20.33
C TYR A 8 -21.25 -16.06 20.25
N ALA A 9 -22.56 -15.99 20.46
CA ALA A 9 -23.31 -14.73 20.46
C ALA A 9 -22.84 -13.81 21.58
N GLY A 10 -22.69 -14.32 22.80
CA GLY A 10 -22.16 -13.58 23.92
C GLY A 10 -20.72 -13.09 23.72
N ASN A 11 -19.86 -13.93 23.11
CA ASN A 11 -18.50 -13.50 22.75
C ASN A 11 -18.50 -12.41 21.65
N TYR A 12 -19.45 -12.45 20.71
CA TYR A 12 -19.64 -11.37 19.74
C TYR A 12 -20.04 -10.05 20.40
N ASP A 13 -20.98 -10.08 21.35
CA ASP A 13 -21.40 -8.88 22.09
C ASP A 13 -20.24 -8.29 22.90
N LEU A 14 -19.44 -9.13 23.54
CA LEU A 14 -18.22 -8.71 24.23
C LEU A 14 -17.21 -8.07 23.27
N ALA A 15 -17.04 -8.64 22.07
CA ALA A 15 -16.15 -8.11 21.05
C ALA A 15 -16.63 -6.76 20.50
N LYS A 16 -17.94 -6.61 20.28
CA LYS A 16 -18.56 -5.36 19.84
C LYS A 16 -18.37 -4.27 20.89
N ALA A 17 -18.66 -4.56 22.15
CA ALA A 17 -18.43 -3.63 23.25
C ALA A 17 -16.95 -3.23 23.39
N ALA A 18 -16.01 -4.16 23.17
CA ALA A 18 -14.58 -3.86 23.17
C ALA A 18 -14.18 -2.96 22.00
N MET A 19 -14.79 -3.13 20.85
CA MET A 19 -14.57 -2.27 19.66
C MET A 19 -15.08 -0.85 19.91
N ASP A 20 -16.29 -0.71 20.46
CA ASP A 20 -16.87 0.60 20.80
C ASP A 20 -16.00 1.36 21.80
N LEU A 21 -15.42 0.66 22.79
CA LEU A 21 -14.46 1.24 23.74
C LEU A 21 -13.17 1.69 23.05
N ALA A 22 -12.65 0.91 22.06
CA ALA A 22 -11.47 1.29 21.31
C ALA A 22 -11.73 2.53 20.46
N LEU A 23 -12.86 2.57 19.74
CA LEU A 23 -13.27 3.70 18.89
C LEU A 23 -13.53 4.97 19.70
N GLY A 24 -14.22 4.85 20.83
CA GLY A 24 -14.49 5.98 21.76
C GLY A 24 -13.24 6.63 22.35
N ARG A 25 -12.08 5.92 22.30
CA ARG A 25 -10.78 6.41 22.76
C ARG A 25 -9.83 6.83 21.63
N GLY A 26 -10.33 6.95 20.41
CA GLY A 26 -9.55 7.40 19.24
C GLY A 26 -9.06 6.29 18.31
N GLY A 27 -9.43 5.03 18.54
CA GLY A 27 -9.24 3.92 17.61
C GLY A 27 -7.85 3.29 17.57
N ASP A 28 -6.78 3.99 17.92
CA ASP A 28 -5.39 3.52 17.83
C ASP A 28 -5.00 2.59 19.00
N GLN A 29 -5.83 1.56 19.24
CA GLN A 29 -5.61 0.59 20.30
C GLN A 29 -6.39 -0.70 20.07
N ALA A 30 -5.91 -1.78 20.69
CA ALA A 30 -6.67 -3.01 20.79
C ALA A 30 -7.31 -3.11 22.21
N VAL A 31 -8.58 -3.47 22.24
CA VAL A 31 -9.30 -3.73 23.49
C VAL A 31 -9.74 -5.19 23.52
N GLY A 32 -9.40 -5.87 24.62
CA GLY A 32 -9.88 -7.21 24.93
C GLY A 32 -10.89 -7.16 26.04
N LYS A 33 -12.06 -7.80 25.88
CA LYS A 33 -13.07 -7.97 26.93
C LYS A 33 -13.26 -9.47 27.20
N LYS A 34 -13.01 -9.87 28.46
CA LYS A 34 -13.20 -11.23 28.94
C LYS A 34 -14.15 -11.18 30.15
N GLY A 35 -15.43 -11.47 29.93
CA GLY A 35 -16.46 -11.21 30.93
C GLY A 35 -16.42 -9.73 31.33
N ASP A 36 -16.25 -9.45 32.63
CA ASP A 36 -16.17 -8.08 33.17
C ASP A 36 -14.78 -7.46 33.09
N LYS A 37 -13.73 -8.25 32.74
CA LYS A 37 -12.38 -7.73 32.63
C LYS A 37 -12.17 -7.09 31.26
N ILE A 38 -11.61 -5.86 31.28
CA ILE A 38 -11.23 -5.11 30.09
C ILE A 38 -9.72 -4.95 30.09
N LEU A 39 -9.10 -5.30 28.98
CA LEU A 39 -7.66 -5.17 28.75
C LEU A 39 -7.43 -4.19 27.59
N TYR A 40 -6.54 -3.24 27.77
CA TYR A 40 -6.17 -2.25 26.78
C TYR A 40 -4.74 -2.48 26.31
N TYR A 41 -4.52 -2.48 24.99
CA TYR A 41 -3.22 -2.64 24.36
C TYR A 41 -3.02 -1.50 23.35
N GLY A 42 -1.93 -0.74 23.47
CA GLY A 42 -1.67 0.44 22.65
C GLY A 42 -2.31 1.71 23.21
N GLY A 43 -2.53 2.71 22.38
CA GLY A 43 -3.22 3.96 22.79
C GLY A 43 -2.30 5.06 23.32
N LYS A 44 -1.11 5.26 22.73
CA LYS A 44 -0.24 6.44 22.96
C LYS A 44 -0.45 7.50 21.87
N SER A 45 -1.69 7.92 21.66
CA SER A 45 -2.11 8.53 20.40
C SER A 45 -1.69 9.99 20.14
N GLN A 46 -1.48 10.85 21.12
CA GLN A 46 -1.23 12.27 20.82
C GLN A 46 0.21 12.63 20.49
N GLN A 47 1.20 11.92 21.05
CA GLN A 47 2.61 12.14 20.71
C GLN A 47 3.02 11.42 19.40
N MET A 48 2.35 10.31 19.04
CA MET A 48 2.59 9.60 17.80
C MET A 48 2.12 10.38 16.57
N GLU A 49 1.01 11.10 16.64
CA GLU A 49 0.47 11.84 15.48
C GLU A 49 1.43 12.94 14.99
N LYS A 50 2.03 13.72 15.89
CA LYS A 50 3.03 14.73 15.50
C LYS A 50 4.31 14.10 14.94
N ASN A 51 4.82 13.04 15.56
CA ASN A 51 5.98 12.30 15.06
C ASN A 51 5.72 11.59 13.71
N THR A 52 4.51 11.09 13.51
CA THR A 52 4.12 10.44 12.26
C THR A 52 4.09 11.46 11.11
N ARG A 53 3.50 12.63 11.29
CA ARG A 53 3.48 13.69 10.26
C ARG A 53 4.87 14.19 9.88
N VAL A 54 5.77 14.35 10.84
CA VAL A 54 7.17 14.72 10.55
C VAL A 54 7.87 13.59 9.77
N LYS A 55 7.73 12.35 10.21
CA LYS A 55 8.32 11.19 9.52
C LYS A 55 7.78 11.03 8.10
N VAL A 56 6.48 11.23 7.88
CA VAL A 56 5.87 11.19 6.54
C VAL A 56 6.47 12.26 5.64
N ARG A 57 6.61 13.49 6.12
CA ARG A 57 7.24 14.58 5.34
C ARG A 57 8.69 14.28 5.00
N VAL A 58 9.46 13.75 5.94
CA VAL A 58 10.86 13.36 5.70
C VAL A 58 10.95 12.27 4.64
N LYS A 59 10.10 11.24 4.73
CA LYS A 59 10.04 10.16 3.72
C LYS A 59 9.60 10.67 2.36
N ALA A 60 8.59 11.55 2.31
CA ALA A 60 8.14 12.16 1.06
C ALA A 60 9.24 13.01 0.41
N HIS A 61 10.02 13.75 1.22
CA HIS A 61 11.18 14.50 0.73
C HIS A 61 12.28 13.57 0.18
N ALA A 62 12.59 12.48 0.89
CA ALA A 62 13.58 11.50 0.45
C ALA A 62 13.12 10.84 -0.88
N LEU A 63 11.85 10.44 -0.99
CA LEU A 63 11.30 9.92 -2.24
C LEU A 63 11.42 10.95 -3.37
N ARG A 64 11.09 12.21 -3.10
CA ARG A 64 11.23 13.29 -4.08
C ARG A 64 12.68 13.43 -4.57
N GLN A 65 13.66 13.41 -3.69
CA GLN A 65 15.09 13.48 -4.05
C GLN A 65 15.51 12.32 -4.95
N ILE A 66 15.02 11.09 -4.67
CA ILE A 66 15.28 9.93 -5.52
C ILE A 66 14.64 10.14 -6.90
N LEU A 67 13.38 10.57 -6.96
CA LEU A 67 12.69 10.82 -8.21
C LEU A 67 13.31 11.94 -9.05
N ASP A 68 13.95 12.91 -8.44
CA ASP A 68 14.65 13.98 -9.15
C ASP A 68 15.90 13.47 -9.92
N THR A 69 16.43 12.29 -9.57
CA THR A 69 17.60 11.65 -10.21
C THR A 69 17.27 10.67 -11.34
N THR A 70 15.99 10.42 -11.62
CA THR A 70 15.56 9.49 -12.67
C THR A 70 14.50 10.09 -13.57
N ASP A 71 14.40 9.59 -14.79
CA ASP A 71 13.27 9.86 -15.69
C ASP A 71 12.32 8.68 -15.78
N ASN A 72 12.77 7.46 -15.46
CA ASN A 72 11.99 6.22 -15.58
C ASN A 72 11.68 5.60 -14.22
N VAL A 73 10.40 5.30 -13.99
CA VAL A 73 9.90 4.72 -12.74
C VAL A 73 9.03 3.51 -13.05
N LEU A 74 9.32 2.39 -12.41
CA LEU A 74 8.46 1.21 -12.43
C LEU A 74 7.84 1.04 -11.04
N VAL A 75 6.52 0.88 -11.00
CA VAL A 75 5.78 0.67 -9.76
C VAL A 75 5.21 -0.74 -9.76
N MET A 76 5.39 -1.48 -8.69
CA MET A 76 4.78 -2.80 -8.55
C MET A 76 4.29 -3.05 -7.14
N GLY A 77 3.24 -3.83 -7.02
CA GLY A 77 2.72 -4.34 -5.76
C GLY A 77 2.99 -5.82 -5.55
N HIS A 78 2.13 -6.47 -4.76
CA HIS A 78 2.17 -7.92 -4.57
C HIS A 78 1.42 -8.65 -5.69
N LYS A 79 1.82 -9.90 -5.95
CA LYS A 79 1.08 -10.85 -6.79
C LYS A 79 -0.37 -10.92 -6.29
N LEU A 80 -1.33 -11.10 -7.21
CA LEU A 80 -2.76 -11.07 -6.89
C LEU A 80 -3.20 -9.72 -6.30
N ALA A 81 -2.87 -8.64 -7.00
CA ALA A 81 -3.16 -7.28 -6.58
C ALA A 81 -4.59 -7.11 -6.05
N ASP A 82 -4.71 -6.50 -4.88
CA ASP A 82 -5.97 -6.04 -4.32
C ASP A 82 -6.16 -4.53 -4.54
N ILE A 83 -7.23 -3.97 -3.98
CA ILE A 83 -7.56 -2.54 -4.15
C ILE A 83 -6.53 -1.64 -3.45
N ASP A 84 -5.95 -2.07 -2.33
CA ASP A 84 -4.98 -1.27 -1.58
C ASP A 84 -3.65 -1.19 -2.33
N SER A 85 -3.19 -2.32 -2.86
CA SER A 85 -2.00 -2.41 -3.70
C SER A 85 -2.17 -1.60 -5.00
N PHE A 86 -3.29 -1.81 -5.72
CA PHE A 86 -3.60 -1.07 -6.94
C PHE A 86 -3.73 0.44 -6.69
N GLY A 87 -4.46 0.84 -5.65
CA GLY A 87 -4.65 2.24 -5.29
C GLY A 87 -3.34 2.94 -4.91
N SER A 88 -2.46 2.24 -4.19
CA SER A 88 -1.13 2.73 -3.85
C SER A 88 -0.27 2.93 -5.10
N ALA A 89 -0.28 1.97 -6.04
CA ALA A 89 0.43 2.08 -7.31
C ALA A 89 -0.06 3.26 -8.16
N ILE A 90 -1.38 3.45 -8.28
CA ILE A 90 -1.97 4.61 -8.97
C ILE A 90 -1.60 5.93 -8.27
N GLY A 91 -1.54 5.95 -6.95
CA GLY A 91 -1.10 7.11 -6.18
C GLY A 91 0.33 7.53 -6.54
N ILE A 92 1.27 6.57 -6.56
CA ILE A 92 2.67 6.80 -6.98
C ILE A 92 2.74 7.22 -8.45
N TYR A 93 2.02 6.53 -9.35
CA TYR A 93 1.92 6.92 -10.75
C TYR A 93 1.52 8.39 -10.91
N THR A 94 0.48 8.82 -10.20
CA THR A 94 -0.02 10.19 -10.29
C THR A 94 1.02 11.21 -9.83
N ILE A 95 1.77 10.89 -8.77
CA ILE A 95 2.86 11.75 -8.27
C ILE A 95 3.97 11.84 -9.30
N CYS A 96 4.46 10.69 -9.81
CA CYS A 96 5.55 10.62 -10.77
C CYS A 96 5.19 11.35 -12.08
N ARG A 97 3.98 11.15 -12.59
CA ARG A 97 3.49 11.84 -13.79
C ARG A 97 3.46 13.37 -13.62
N LYS A 98 3.01 13.86 -12.45
CA LYS A 98 3.06 15.30 -12.13
C LYS A 98 4.47 15.86 -12.05
N LEU A 99 5.45 15.02 -11.78
CA LEU A 99 6.88 15.36 -11.79
C LEU A 99 7.51 15.24 -13.19
N GLY A 100 6.72 14.92 -14.22
CA GLY A 100 7.19 14.76 -15.60
C GLY A 100 8.00 13.49 -15.84
N LYS A 101 7.79 12.43 -15.00
CA LYS A 101 8.50 11.17 -15.13
C LYS A 101 7.75 10.20 -16.02
N ASN A 102 8.49 9.34 -16.76
CA ASN A 102 7.94 8.15 -17.40
C ASN A 102 7.68 7.12 -16.32
N VAL A 103 6.42 6.72 -16.16
CA VAL A 103 6.05 5.82 -15.08
C VAL A 103 5.07 4.76 -15.58
N HIS A 104 5.38 3.52 -15.24
CA HIS A 104 4.56 2.36 -15.58
C HIS A 104 4.27 1.53 -14.34
N ILE A 105 3.14 0.85 -14.35
CA ILE A 105 2.70 -0.03 -13.27
C ILE A 105 2.78 -1.47 -13.77
N VAL A 106 3.59 -2.29 -13.08
CA VAL A 106 3.70 -3.72 -13.39
C VAL A 106 2.58 -4.45 -12.67
N ILE A 107 1.70 -5.10 -13.43
CA ILE A 107 0.58 -5.87 -12.92
C ILE A 107 0.26 -7.02 -13.88
N ASN A 108 0.22 -8.26 -13.38
CA ASN A 108 -0.01 -9.45 -14.21
C ASN A 108 -1.46 -9.92 -14.10
N ASP A 109 -1.84 -10.40 -12.93
CA ASP A 109 -3.16 -10.96 -12.68
C ASP A 109 -4.09 -9.92 -12.07
N VAL A 110 -5.08 -9.51 -12.86
CA VAL A 110 -6.08 -8.52 -12.41
C VAL A 110 -7.24 -9.24 -11.74
N THR A 111 -7.32 -9.08 -10.43
CA THR A 111 -8.42 -9.65 -9.63
C THR A 111 -9.77 -9.01 -9.97
N SER A 112 -10.87 -9.71 -9.66
CA SER A 112 -12.23 -9.19 -9.88
C SER A 112 -12.50 -7.88 -9.16
N SER A 113 -11.83 -7.64 -8.03
CA SER A 113 -11.94 -6.41 -7.25
C SER A 113 -11.22 -5.22 -7.90
N VAL A 114 -10.09 -5.45 -8.57
CA VAL A 114 -9.28 -4.42 -9.23
C VAL A 114 -9.79 -4.08 -10.64
N LYS A 115 -10.30 -5.08 -11.36
CA LYS A 115 -10.73 -4.95 -12.76
C LYS A 115 -11.65 -3.76 -13.08
N PRO A 116 -12.68 -3.42 -12.27
CA PRO A 116 -13.52 -2.26 -12.52
C PRO A 116 -12.78 -0.93 -12.42
N PHE A 117 -11.78 -0.83 -11.55
CA PHE A 117 -10.98 0.37 -11.37
C PHE A 117 -9.96 0.52 -12.50
N MET A 118 -9.29 -0.54 -12.88
CA MET A 118 -8.31 -0.55 -13.97
C MET A 118 -8.92 -0.11 -15.31
N LYS A 119 -10.17 -0.48 -15.59
CA LYS A 119 -10.92 -0.05 -16.78
C LYS A 119 -11.08 1.47 -16.91
N ARG A 120 -10.89 2.23 -15.84
CA ARG A 120 -10.96 3.70 -15.87
C ARG A 120 -9.73 4.34 -16.52
N PHE A 121 -8.66 3.59 -16.66
CA PHE A 121 -7.37 4.04 -17.19
C PHE A 121 -7.12 3.52 -18.60
N ILE A 122 -7.56 2.30 -18.92
CA ILE A 122 -7.31 1.65 -20.21
C ILE A 122 -8.17 2.28 -21.31
N GLY A 123 -7.55 2.55 -22.48
CA GLY A 123 -8.22 3.07 -23.65
C GLY A 123 -8.77 4.49 -23.49
N LYS A 124 -8.13 5.30 -22.66
CA LYS A 124 -8.41 6.72 -22.46
C LYS A 124 -7.24 7.55 -22.97
N ASP A 125 -7.51 8.55 -23.80
CA ASP A 125 -6.50 9.46 -24.37
C ASP A 125 -5.66 10.18 -23.30
N GLU A 126 -6.19 10.27 -22.08
CA GLU A 126 -5.53 10.87 -20.92
C GLU A 126 -4.34 10.04 -20.38
N TYR A 127 -4.33 8.72 -20.64
CA TYR A 127 -3.33 7.79 -20.12
C TYR A 127 -2.58 7.10 -21.27
N PRO A 128 -1.27 6.86 -21.12
CA PRO A 128 -0.50 6.13 -22.14
C PRO A 128 -0.96 4.67 -22.22
N GLU A 129 -0.83 4.08 -23.42
CA GLU A 129 -1.22 2.69 -23.66
C GLU A 129 -0.38 1.71 -22.83
N ASP A 130 0.89 2.05 -22.58
CA ASP A 130 1.86 1.29 -21.78
C ASP A 130 1.85 1.65 -20.27
N LEU A 131 0.77 2.27 -19.79
CA LEU A 131 0.60 2.52 -18.35
C LEU A 131 0.75 1.25 -17.51
N PHE A 132 0.16 0.15 -17.98
CA PHE A 132 0.22 -1.15 -17.32
C PHE A 132 1.08 -2.10 -18.15
N LEU A 133 2.11 -2.66 -17.50
CA LEU A 133 3.03 -3.61 -18.12
C LEU A 133 2.87 -4.99 -17.49
N LEU A 134 3.05 -6.01 -18.28
CA LEU A 134 3.25 -7.37 -17.79
C LEU A 134 4.69 -7.55 -17.29
N LYS A 135 4.93 -8.53 -16.45
CA LYS A 135 6.28 -8.83 -15.92
C LYS A 135 7.29 -9.18 -17.02
N GLU A 136 6.81 -9.72 -18.15
CA GLU A 136 7.63 -10.04 -19.31
C GLU A 136 8.12 -8.78 -20.05
N GLU A 137 7.31 -7.72 -20.03
CA GLU A 137 7.58 -6.46 -20.72
C GLU A 137 8.41 -5.50 -19.85
N ALA A 138 8.16 -5.50 -18.54
CA ALA A 138 8.75 -4.55 -17.61
C ALA A 138 10.29 -4.45 -17.64
N PRO A 139 11.06 -5.55 -17.86
CA PRO A 139 12.51 -5.46 -18.01
C PRO A 139 13.01 -4.64 -19.20
N GLU A 140 12.21 -4.44 -20.22
CA GLU A 140 12.56 -3.63 -21.42
C GLU A 140 12.55 -2.12 -21.10
N TYR A 141 11.86 -1.73 -20.04
CA TYR A 141 11.75 -0.35 -19.56
C TYR A 141 12.82 0.02 -18.50
N VAL A 142 13.75 -0.91 -18.23
CA VAL A 142 14.83 -0.69 -17.25
C VAL A 142 16.06 -0.10 -17.92
N ASP A 143 16.53 1.02 -17.40
CA ASP A 143 17.82 1.62 -17.71
C ASP A 143 18.70 1.78 -16.44
N ALA A 144 19.87 2.40 -16.60
CA ALA A 144 20.84 2.54 -15.52
C ALA A 144 20.33 3.46 -14.37
N ALA A 145 19.36 4.33 -14.64
CA ALA A 145 18.80 5.30 -13.69
C ALA A 145 17.38 4.94 -13.24
N THR A 146 16.79 3.86 -13.78
CA THR A 146 15.42 3.45 -13.44
C THR A 146 15.26 3.19 -11.94
N VAL A 147 14.18 3.73 -11.37
CA VAL A 147 13.78 3.51 -9.98
C VAL A 147 12.59 2.55 -9.95
N VAL A 148 12.70 1.50 -9.13
CA VAL A 148 11.57 0.60 -8.81
C VAL A 148 10.96 1.02 -7.48
N ILE A 149 9.66 1.26 -7.48
CA ILE A 149 8.88 1.55 -6.27
C ILE A 149 7.97 0.37 -5.98
N VAL A 150 8.18 -0.23 -4.81
CA VAL A 150 7.41 -1.38 -4.34
C VAL A 150 6.37 -0.90 -3.34
N VAL A 151 5.11 -1.22 -3.57
CA VAL A 151 4.00 -0.82 -2.72
C VAL A 151 3.27 -2.03 -2.16
N ASP A 152 2.81 -1.91 -0.92
CA ASP A 152 1.93 -2.87 -0.25
C ASP A 152 2.46 -4.31 -0.17
N VAL A 153 3.77 -4.49 -0.15
CA VAL A 153 4.41 -5.80 0.00
C VAL A 153 5.76 -5.66 0.69
N ASN A 154 6.09 -6.63 1.53
CA ASN A 154 7.32 -6.63 2.33
C ASN A 154 8.25 -7.83 2.05
N LYS A 155 7.91 -8.67 1.06
CA LYS A 155 8.72 -9.83 0.67
C LYS A 155 8.98 -9.81 -0.83
N PRO A 156 10.26 -9.82 -1.26
CA PRO A 156 10.63 -9.79 -2.67
C PRO A 156 9.91 -10.83 -3.55
N GLN A 157 9.78 -12.06 -3.03
CA GLN A 157 9.18 -13.18 -3.76
C GLN A 157 7.67 -13.02 -4.00
N LEU A 158 7.02 -12.11 -3.27
CA LEU A 158 5.60 -11.83 -3.40
C LEU A 158 5.29 -10.63 -4.30
N THR A 159 6.32 -9.93 -4.82
CA THR A 159 6.13 -8.81 -5.76
C THR A 159 5.68 -9.32 -7.13
N GLU A 160 5.05 -8.46 -7.91
CA GLU A 160 4.59 -8.77 -9.28
C GLU A 160 5.73 -9.24 -10.20
N CYS A 161 6.91 -8.65 -10.08
CA CYS A 161 8.09 -8.99 -10.86
C CYS A 161 9.35 -8.94 -9.99
N PRO A 162 9.70 -10.04 -9.27
CA PRO A 162 10.90 -10.10 -8.43
C PRO A 162 12.21 -9.81 -9.17
N GLU A 163 12.27 -10.14 -10.46
CA GLU A 163 13.48 -9.93 -11.28
C GLU A 163 13.88 -8.46 -11.43
N LEU A 164 12.94 -7.54 -11.33
CA LEU A 164 13.22 -6.09 -11.33
C LEU A 164 14.07 -5.66 -10.14
N LEU A 165 13.92 -6.35 -9.00
CA LEU A 165 14.69 -6.05 -7.79
C LEU A 165 16.17 -6.38 -7.96
N ASP A 166 16.51 -7.36 -8.81
CA ASP A 166 17.89 -7.73 -9.11
C ASP A 166 18.49 -6.85 -10.22
N LYS A 167 17.65 -6.32 -11.14
CA LYS A 167 18.09 -5.51 -12.27
C LYS A 167 18.26 -4.04 -11.96
N CYS A 168 17.46 -3.50 -11.04
CA CYS A 168 17.46 -2.07 -10.72
C CYS A 168 18.35 -1.77 -9.51
N LYS A 169 19.13 -0.69 -9.60
CA LYS A 169 20.03 -0.26 -8.53
C LYS A 169 19.29 0.49 -7.42
N THR A 170 18.22 1.18 -7.77
CA THR A 170 17.45 2.00 -6.82
C THR A 170 16.07 1.40 -6.63
N ILE A 171 15.80 0.96 -5.40
CA ILE A 171 14.54 0.37 -4.97
C ILE A 171 14.02 1.14 -3.76
N VAL A 172 12.73 1.45 -3.78
CA VAL A 172 12.02 2.19 -2.72
C VAL A 172 10.85 1.38 -2.19
#